data_1bf91b01025e512ba1b555c5e37ea233
#
_entry.id   1bf91b01025e512ba1b555c5e37ea233
#
_cell.length_a   1.000
_cell.length_b   1.000
_cell.length_c   1.000
_cell.angle_alpha   90.00
_cell.angle_beta   90.00
_cell.angle_gamma   90.00
#
_symmetry.space_group_name_H-M   'P 1'
#
loop_
_entity.id
_entity.type
_entity.pdbx_description
1 polymer ?
#
loop_
_entity_poly.entity_id
_entity_poly.type
_entity_poly.pdbx_seq_one_letter_code
_entity_poly.pdbx_strand_id
1 'polypeptide(L)'
;MAIKVRDYEVRLTRNKDERRQVRQLRYDVFVEEEGASATEEQRNLREEYDAFDRYAEYMAVFHNGKIVGTYRIIDRNAAEKMGSFYTESEFNISKIKKVDGNIAEMSRACVARQYRENALVMRMLWAGLGEYVVRRKIAILFGVASWVGNKPVESAQAISYLYYNHLSPLGLRATVLSENFDDSINPKLSRMNILPREFVDETDARHQMTPLIKGYLRLGATFGKGVFIDKAFNSYDVFVMVQTKKIDSAYQKHFLGRENALENLDYKDGTLKTVGKIMLLPVTGSFKMLRAFFEFLLREDAADAEYIEDDHTDSDNGDDK
;
A
#
# COMPACT_ATOMS: atom_id res chain seq x y z
N MET A 1 -15.71 -1.20 -14.30
CA MET A 1 -15.03 -2.32 -13.63
C MET A 1 -15.63 -2.51 -12.26
N ALA A 2 -16.03 -3.73 -11.91
CA ALA A 2 -16.46 -4.12 -10.57
C ALA A 2 -16.15 -5.62 -10.38
N ILE A 3 -15.57 -5.99 -9.25
CA ILE A 3 -15.34 -7.38 -8.86
C ILE A 3 -16.26 -7.66 -7.68
N LYS A 4 -17.05 -8.73 -7.76
CA LYS A 4 -18.00 -9.11 -6.71
C LYS A 4 -17.65 -10.47 -6.11
N VAL A 5 -17.71 -10.54 -4.79
CA VAL A 5 -17.52 -11.77 -4.02
C VAL A 5 -18.56 -11.80 -2.92
N ARG A 6 -19.55 -12.68 -3.04
CA ARG A 6 -20.74 -12.72 -2.16
C ARG A 6 -21.43 -11.35 -2.15
N ASP A 7 -21.61 -10.73 -0.99
CA ASP A 7 -22.19 -9.42 -0.71
C ASP A 7 -21.19 -8.26 -0.75
N TYR A 8 -19.91 -8.55 -1.12
CA TYR A 8 -18.88 -7.55 -1.31
C TYR A 8 -18.71 -7.18 -2.79
N GLU A 9 -18.45 -5.90 -3.06
CA GLU A 9 -18.09 -5.37 -4.38
C GLU A 9 -16.87 -4.44 -4.26
N VAL A 10 -15.84 -4.62 -5.10
CA VAL A 10 -14.76 -3.64 -5.23
C VAL A 10 -14.83 -2.96 -6.58
N ARG A 11 -14.75 -1.64 -6.57
CA ARG A 11 -14.74 -0.79 -7.77
C ARG A 11 -14.32 0.64 -7.46
N LEU A 12 -14.11 1.44 -8.49
CA LEU A 12 -14.01 2.89 -8.34
C LEU A 12 -15.35 3.50 -7.90
N THR A 13 -15.28 4.53 -7.07
CA THR A 13 -16.45 5.35 -6.71
C THR A 13 -17.03 6.03 -7.94
N ARG A 14 -18.36 6.23 -7.96
CA ARG A 14 -19.10 6.74 -9.14
C ARG A 14 -19.72 8.12 -8.95
N ASN A 15 -19.97 8.51 -7.71
CA ASN A 15 -20.73 9.74 -7.41
C ASN A 15 -20.20 10.44 -6.15
N LYS A 16 -20.78 11.60 -5.84
CA LYS A 16 -20.37 12.43 -4.70
C LYS A 16 -20.66 11.79 -3.35
N ASP A 17 -21.74 11.03 -3.24
CA ASP A 17 -22.13 10.37 -1.99
C ASP A 17 -21.14 9.24 -1.62
N GLU A 18 -20.72 8.45 -2.60
CA GLU A 18 -19.69 7.44 -2.40
C GLU A 18 -18.34 8.08 -2.02
N ARG A 19 -17.95 9.19 -2.68
CA ARG A 19 -16.74 9.93 -2.32
C ARG A 19 -16.84 10.51 -0.90
N ARG A 20 -18.02 10.93 -0.48
CA ARG A 20 -18.29 11.37 0.89
C ARG A 20 -18.10 10.21 1.88
N GLN A 21 -18.68 9.05 1.61
CA GLN A 21 -18.49 7.85 2.45
C GLN A 21 -17.00 7.47 2.57
N VAL A 22 -16.21 7.60 1.50
CA VAL A 22 -14.76 7.40 1.55
C VAL A 22 -14.11 8.37 2.55
N ARG A 23 -14.43 9.67 2.48
CA ARG A 23 -13.86 10.67 3.38
C ARG A 23 -14.28 10.46 4.84
N GLN A 24 -15.51 9.98 5.07
CA GLN A 24 -16.01 9.61 6.39
C GLN A 24 -15.28 8.39 6.95
N LEU A 25 -15.08 7.34 6.15
CA LEU A 25 -14.29 6.18 6.56
C LEU A 25 -12.84 6.58 6.90
N ARG A 26 -12.23 7.45 6.10
CA ARG A 26 -10.88 7.99 6.35
C ARG A 26 -10.83 8.79 7.65
N TYR A 27 -11.86 9.60 7.93
CA TYR A 27 -11.96 10.35 9.18
C TYR A 27 -12.01 9.40 10.38
N ASP A 28 -12.88 8.39 10.34
CA ASP A 28 -13.02 7.43 11.42
C ASP A 28 -11.70 6.69 11.69
N VAL A 29 -10.96 6.31 10.64
CA VAL A 29 -9.68 5.58 10.78
C VAL A 29 -8.53 6.52 11.15
N PHE A 30 -8.26 7.53 10.34
CA PHE A 30 -7.05 8.34 10.53
C PHE A 30 -7.16 9.33 11.68
N VAL A 31 -8.32 9.99 11.83
CA VAL A 31 -8.50 11.01 12.87
C VAL A 31 -8.90 10.40 14.20
N GLU A 32 -9.97 9.59 14.22
CA GLU A 32 -10.51 9.09 15.47
C GLU A 32 -9.68 7.93 16.05
N GLU A 33 -9.17 7.03 15.21
CA GLU A 33 -8.43 5.87 15.71
C GLU A 33 -6.91 6.12 15.78
N GLU A 34 -6.31 6.78 14.77
CA GLU A 34 -4.86 6.94 14.64
C GLU A 34 -4.34 8.30 15.12
N GLY A 35 -5.25 9.24 15.41
CA GLY A 35 -4.92 10.52 16.02
C GLY A 35 -4.36 11.55 15.03
N ALA A 36 -4.68 11.44 13.75
CA ALA A 36 -4.33 12.46 12.76
C ALA A 36 -4.99 13.81 13.09
N SER A 37 -4.32 14.89 12.73
CA SER A 37 -4.84 16.24 12.88
C SER A 37 -6.01 16.48 11.93
N ALA A 38 -7.04 17.18 12.41
CA ALA A 38 -8.17 17.59 11.59
C ALA A 38 -8.50 19.07 11.83
N THR A 39 -8.93 19.76 10.78
CA THR A 39 -9.48 21.13 10.89
C THR A 39 -10.84 21.10 11.60
N GLU A 40 -11.31 22.25 12.05
CA GLU A 40 -12.64 22.36 12.65
C GLU A 40 -13.74 21.96 11.65
N GLU A 41 -13.60 22.35 10.38
CA GLU A 41 -14.52 21.96 9.33
C GLU A 41 -14.55 20.44 9.13
N GLN A 42 -13.38 19.77 9.06
CA GLN A 42 -13.28 18.32 8.92
C GLN A 42 -13.93 17.59 10.12
N ARG A 43 -13.73 18.11 11.34
CA ARG A 43 -14.40 17.58 12.54
C ARG A 43 -15.92 17.72 12.48
N ASN A 44 -16.41 18.89 12.08
CA ASN A 44 -17.85 19.15 11.98
C ASN A 44 -18.52 18.28 10.92
N LEU A 45 -17.85 18.06 9.77
CA LEU A 45 -18.33 17.20 8.69
C LEU A 45 -18.07 15.71 8.94
N ARG A 46 -17.15 15.38 9.87
CA ARG A 46 -16.58 14.03 10.05
C ARG A 46 -16.03 13.48 8.73
N GLU A 47 -15.28 14.31 8.01
CA GLU A 47 -14.68 13.94 6.72
C GLU A 47 -13.18 14.30 6.73
N GLU A 48 -12.28 13.32 6.42
CA GLU A 48 -10.87 13.60 6.15
C GLU A 48 -10.69 13.79 4.65
N TYR A 49 -10.10 14.92 4.27
CA TYR A 49 -9.83 15.27 2.88
C TYR A 49 -8.70 16.29 2.78
N ASP A 50 -8.07 16.33 1.59
CA ASP A 50 -7.07 17.32 1.21
C ASP A 50 -7.33 17.83 -0.23
N ALA A 51 -6.48 18.72 -0.71
CA ALA A 51 -6.60 19.32 -2.04
C ALA A 51 -6.51 18.28 -3.18
N PHE A 52 -5.80 17.17 -2.97
CA PHE A 52 -5.63 16.11 -3.97
C PHE A 52 -6.93 15.34 -4.23
N ASP A 53 -7.84 15.34 -3.26
CA ASP A 53 -9.12 14.64 -3.39
C ASP A 53 -9.99 15.19 -4.54
N ARG A 54 -9.71 16.42 -5.00
CA ARG A 54 -10.42 17.03 -6.14
C ARG A 54 -10.22 16.24 -7.44
N TYR A 55 -9.03 15.70 -7.66
CA TYR A 55 -8.63 15.04 -8.90
C TYR A 55 -8.40 13.54 -8.74
N ALA A 56 -8.36 13.04 -7.51
CA ALA A 56 -8.12 11.64 -7.22
C ALA A 56 -9.31 10.74 -7.59
N GLU A 57 -9.01 9.48 -7.92
CA GLU A 57 -9.96 8.38 -7.98
C GLU A 57 -9.88 7.57 -6.66
N TYR A 58 -10.97 6.88 -6.29
CA TYR A 58 -10.98 6.01 -5.12
C TYR A 58 -11.37 4.60 -5.52
N MET A 59 -10.48 3.64 -5.24
CA MET A 59 -10.85 2.23 -5.20
C MET A 59 -11.54 1.98 -3.86
N ALA A 60 -12.76 1.43 -3.89
CA ALA A 60 -13.53 1.20 -2.69
C ALA A 60 -14.14 -0.20 -2.66
N VAL A 61 -14.13 -0.83 -1.50
CA VAL A 61 -14.86 -2.06 -1.23
C VAL A 61 -16.16 -1.72 -0.54
N PHE A 62 -17.23 -2.20 -1.13
CA PHE A 62 -18.60 -2.08 -0.63
C PHE A 62 -19.04 -3.40 0.00
N HIS A 63 -19.69 -3.32 1.15
CA HIS A 63 -20.39 -4.42 1.79
C HIS A 63 -21.79 -3.93 2.17
N ASN A 64 -22.84 -4.57 1.62
CA ASN A 64 -24.23 -4.14 1.81
C ASN A 64 -24.45 -2.64 1.53
N GLY A 65 -23.83 -2.11 0.47
CA GLY A 65 -23.94 -0.71 0.04
C GLY A 65 -23.11 0.30 0.84
N LYS A 66 -22.39 -0.11 1.89
CA LYS A 66 -21.50 0.73 2.69
C LYS A 66 -20.05 0.52 2.26
N ILE A 67 -19.25 1.59 2.22
CA ILE A 67 -17.82 1.50 1.98
C ILE A 67 -17.12 1.05 3.26
N VAL A 68 -16.36 -0.05 3.16
CA VAL A 68 -15.67 -0.69 4.29
C VAL A 68 -14.16 -0.73 4.13
N GLY A 69 -13.65 -0.34 2.97
CA GLY A 69 -12.23 -0.19 2.71
C GLY A 69 -12.00 0.67 1.47
N THR A 70 -10.88 1.38 1.42
CA THR A 70 -10.56 2.28 0.31
C THR A 70 -9.07 2.47 0.10
N TYR A 71 -8.71 2.87 -1.14
CA TYR A 71 -7.45 3.45 -1.56
C TYR A 71 -7.71 4.69 -2.39
N ARG A 72 -6.94 5.75 -2.16
CA ARG A 72 -6.87 6.90 -3.05
C ARG A 72 -5.86 6.64 -4.15
N ILE A 73 -6.20 6.99 -5.38
CA ILE A 73 -5.36 6.84 -6.57
C ILE A 73 -5.16 8.21 -7.20
N ILE A 74 -3.91 8.60 -7.41
CA ILE A 74 -3.51 9.80 -8.14
C ILE A 74 -2.64 9.34 -9.30
N ASP A 75 -3.18 9.27 -10.50
CA ASP A 75 -2.39 8.96 -11.69
C ASP A 75 -1.66 10.21 -12.22
N ARG A 76 -0.80 10.04 -13.23
CA ARG A 76 -0.04 11.13 -13.83
C ARG A 76 -0.93 12.30 -14.26
N ASN A 77 -2.08 12.03 -14.89
CA ASN A 77 -3.00 13.05 -15.35
C ASN A 77 -3.63 13.84 -14.20
N ALA A 78 -3.98 13.15 -13.10
CA ALA A 78 -4.48 13.80 -11.89
C ALA A 78 -3.39 14.67 -11.24
N ALA A 79 -2.16 14.17 -11.16
CA ALA A 79 -1.02 14.91 -10.62
C ALA A 79 -0.66 16.13 -11.48
N GLU A 80 -0.74 16.04 -12.81
CA GLU A 80 -0.54 17.19 -13.70
C GLU A 80 -1.57 18.30 -13.47
N LYS A 81 -2.85 17.95 -13.28
CA LYS A 81 -3.91 18.90 -12.93
C LYS A 81 -3.74 19.51 -11.55
N MET A 82 -3.17 18.78 -10.62
CA MET A 82 -2.89 19.23 -9.25
C MET A 82 -1.59 20.02 -9.17
N GLY A 83 -0.64 19.80 -10.08
CA GLY A 83 0.71 20.35 -10.09
C GLY A 83 1.75 19.44 -9.47
N SER A 84 1.36 18.42 -8.67
CA SER A 84 2.25 17.49 -8.00
C SER A 84 1.53 16.20 -7.62
N PHE A 85 2.30 15.17 -7.26
CA PHE A 85 1.85 14.05 -6.44
C PHE A 85 1.88 14.43 -4.95
N TYR A 86 1.06 13.78 -4.13
CA TYR A 86 1.08 13.96 -2.68
C TYR A 86 2.46 13.62 -2.09
N THR A 87 3.04 12.50 -2.51
CA THR A 87 4.37 12.03 -2.07
C THR A 87 5.47 13.08 -2.29
N GLU A 88 5.31 14.05 -3.21
CA GLU A 88 6.30 15.11 -3.46
C GLU A 88 6.44 16.09 -2.30
N SER A 89 5.50 16.12 -1.35
CA SER A 89 5.64 16.88 -0.10
C SER A 89 6.64 16.25 0.88
N GLU A 90 6.98 14.98 0.70
CA GLU A 90 7.79 14.20 1.63
C GLU A 90 9.08 13.69 0.99
N PHE A 91 9.01 13.30 -0.28
CA PHE A 91 10.10 12.64 -0.99
C PHE A 91 10.35 13.25 -2.37
N ASN A 92 11.61 13.36 -2.74
CA ASN A 92 12.01 13.67 -4.10
C ASN A 92 11.79 12.44 -4.99
N ILE A 93 10.78 12.48 -5.84
CA ILE A 93 10.41 11.43 -6.80
C ILE A 93 10.73 11.82 -8.25
N SER A 94 11.57 12.82 -8.47
CA SER A 94 11.91 13.36 -9.82
C SER A 94 12.35 12.28 -10.81
N LYS A 95 13.06 11.24 -10.34
CA LYS A 95 13.49 10.10 -11.16
C LYS A 95 12.32 9.24 -11.62
N ILE A 96 11.33 9.05 -10.76
CA ILE A 96 10.13 8.25 -11.06
C ILE A 96 9.24 9.00 -12.04
N LYS A 97 9.10 10.31 -11.88
CA LYS A 97 8.34 11.16 -12.82
C LYS A 97 8.89 11.14 -14.24
N LYS A 98 10.19 10.84 -14.43
CA LYS A 98 10.84 10.73 -15.74
C LYS A 98 10.64 9.37 -16.41
N VAL A 99 10.05 8.39 -15.72
CA VAL A 99 9.79 7.08 -16.33
C VAL A 99 8.76 7.23 -17.44
N ASP A 100 9.07 6.65 -18.58
CA ASP A 100 8.09 6.54 -19.65
C ASP A 100 6.93 5.63 -19.25
N GLY A 101 5.73 6.00 -19.66
CA GLY A 101 4.52 5.30 -19.32
C GLY A 101 3.77 5.91 -18.14
N ASN A 102 2.63 5.31 -17.83
CA ASN A 102 1.76 5.82 -16.79
C ASN A 102 2.25 5.39 -15.40
N ILE A 103 2.21 6.29 -14.45
CA ILE A 103 2.55 6.03 -13.04
C ILE A 103 1.36 6.44 -12.18
N ALA A 104 1.20 5.79 -11.04
CA ALA A 104 0.13 6.14 -10.12
C ALA A 104 0.59 6.06 -8.67
N GLU A 105 0.23 7.09 -7.92
CA GLU A 105 0.39 7.12 -6.47
C GLU A 105 -0.81 6.46 -5.80
N MET A 106 -0.53 5.58 -4.85
CA MET A 106 -1.49 4.95 -3.96
C MET A 106 -1.33 5.54 -2.56
N SER A 107 -2.40 6.12 -2.04
CA SER A 107 -2.39 6.76 -0.73
C SER A 107 -3.72 6.55 0.01
N ARG A 108 -3.76 6.95 1.28
CA ARG A 108 -4.96 6.90 2.13
C ARG A 108 -5.62 5.52 2.15
N ALA A 109 -4.79 4.45 2.22
CA ALA A 109 -5.28 3.09 2.38
C ALA A 109 -5.90 2.92 3.77
N CYS A 110 -7.15 2.54 3.84
CA CYS A 110 -7.75 2.19 5.13
C CYS A 110 -8.88 1.17 4.99
N VAL A 111 -9.09 0.44 6.08
CA VAL A 111 -10.17 -0.55 6.25
C VAL A 111 -10.87 -0.26 7.56
N ALA A 112 -12.20 -0.27 7.55
CA ALA A 112 -13.01 -0.09 8.75
C ALA A 112 -12.67 -1.15 9.80
N ARG A 113 -12.56 -0.74 11.07
CA ARG A 113 -12.04 -1.54 12.18
C ARG A 113 -12.63 -2.95 12.25
N GLN A 114 -13.95 -3.07 12.14
CA GLN A 114 -14.67 -4.34 12.24
C GLN A 114 -14.43 -5.29 11.05
N TYR A 115 -13.68 -4.87 10.03
CA TYR A 115 -13.35 -5.68 8.84
C TYR A 115 -11.85 -6.03 8.75
N ARG A 116 -11.03 -5.66 9.73
CA ARG A 116 -9.56 -5.85 9.70
C ARG A 116 -9.13 -7.27 10.01
N GLU A 117 -9.85 -7.96 10.89
CA GLU A 117 -9.58 -9.37 11.22
C GLU A 117 -9.77 -10.29 10.01
N ASN A 118 -10.63 -9.89 9.08
CA ASN A 118 -10.82 -10.59 7.82
C ASN A 118 -10.03 -9.91 6.70
N ALA A 119 -8.96 -10.54 6.25
CA ALA A 119 -8.14 -10.04 5.15
C ALA A 119 -8.89 -9.85 3.81
N LEU A 120 -10.18 -10.25 3.71
CA LEU A 120 -10.97 -10.19 2.49
C LEU A 120 -11.04 -8.77 1.90
N VAL A 121 -11.31 -7.76 2.74
CA VAL A 121 -11.45 -6.37 2.25
C VAL A 121 -10.14 -5.88 1.62
N MET A 122 -9.00 -6.13 2.28
CA MET A 122 -7.69 -5.74 1.74
C MET A 122 -7.38 -6.50 0.44
N ARG A 123 -7.69 -7.79 0.38
CA ARG A 123 -7.52 -8.61 -0.84
C ARG A 123 -8.36 -8.11 -2.01
N MET A 124 -9.60 -7.71 -1.73
CA MET A 124 -10.47 -7.13 -2.75
C MET A 124 -9.95 -5.78 -3.24
N LEU A 125 -9.43 -4.93 -2.34
CA LEU A 125 -8.76 -3.68 -2.74
C LEU A 125 -7.60 -3.97 -3.69
N TRP A 126 -6.75 -4.94 -3.38
CA TRP A 126 -5.62 -5.30 -4.24
C TRP A 126 -6.04 -5.90 -5.58
N ALA A 127 -7.09 -6.72 -5.59
CA ALA A 127 -7.67 -7.23 -6.85
C ALA A 127 -8.21 -6.08 -7.72
N GLY A 128 -8.90 -5.12 -7.11
CA GLY A 128 -9.36 -3.91 -7.78
C GLY A 128 -8.21 -3.06 -8.33
N LEU A 129 -7.14 -2.88 -7.55
CA LEU A 129 -5.94 -2.17 -7.98
C LEU A 129 -5.21 -2.91 -9.12
N GLY A 130 -5.11 -4.23 -9.05
CA GLY A 130 -4.53 -5.04 -10.13
C GLY A 130 -5.24 -4.82 -11.46
N GLU A 131 -6.57 -4.86 -11.46
CA GLU A 131 -7.36 -4.56 -12.65
C GLU A 131 -7.20 -3.11 -13.13
N TYR A 132 -7.07 -2.15 -12.20
CA TYR A 132 -6.76 -0.76 -12.51
C TYR A 132 -5.40 -0.63 -13.21
N VAL A 133 -4.37 -1.28 -12.68
CA VAL A 133 -3.01 -1.32 -13.25
C VAL A 133 -3.04 -1.77 -14.71
N VAL A 134 -3.72 -2.89 -14.99
CA VAL A 134 -3.82 -3.43 -16.36
C VAL A 134 -4.54 -2.46 -17.29
N ARG A 135 -5.71 -1.97 -16.88
CA ARG A 135 -6.53 -1.09 -17.72
C ARG A 135 -5.88 0.25 -18.01
N ARG A 136 -5.23 0.84 -17.00
CA ARG A 136 -4.55 2.13 -17.11
C ARG A 136 -3.09 2.01 -17.56
N LYS A 137 -2.60 0.77 -17.78
CA LYS A 137 -1.21 0.49 -18.17
C LYS A 137 -0.20 1.16 -17.24
N ILE A 138 -0.42 0.99 -15.93
CA ILE A 138 0.45 1.58 -14.93
C ILE A 138 1.79 0.84 -14.90
N ALA A 139 2.88 1.56 -15.08
CA ALA A 139 4.25 1.05 -15.06
C ALA A 139 4.81 0.93 -13.65
N ILE A 140 4.52 1.93 -12.83
CA ILE A 140 4.96 2.02 -11.44
C ILE A 140 3.77 2.44 -10.59
N LEU A 141 3.51 1.64 -9.57
CA LEU A 141 2.72 2.04 -8.41
C LEU A 141 3.70 2.54 -7.34
N PHE A 142 3.39 3.64 -6.69
CA PHE A 142 4.22 4.16 -5.60
C PHE A 142 3.37 4.89 -4.57
N GLY A 143 3.98 5.25 -3.47
CA GLY A 143 3.38 6.00 -2.37
C GLY A 143 4.24 5.93 -1.14
N VAL A 144 3.63 6.11 0.02
CA VAL A 144 4.27 5.95 1.31
C VAL A 144 3.65 4.81 2.09
N ALA A 145 4.48 4.14 2.88
CA ALA A 145 4.07 3.11 3.82
C ALA A 145 4.40 3.59 5.22
N SER A 146 3.40 3.57 6.10
CA SER A 146 3.43 4.26 7.39
C SER A 146 3.41 3.30 8.56
N TRP A 147 4.04 3.72 9.64
CA TRP A 147 3.80 3.21 10.99
C TRP A 147 3.15 4.32 11.81
N VAL A 148 2.16 3.99 12.61
CA VAL A 148 1.53 4.93 13.54
C VAL A 148 2.50 5.29 14.66
N GLY A 149 2.53 6.55 15.05
CA GLY A 149 3.44 7.10 16.06
C GLY A 149 4.55 7.96 15.46
N ASN A 150 5.43 8.46 16.30
CA ASN A 150 6.48 9.42 15.92
C ASN A 150 7.90 8.97 16.29
N LYS A 151 8.09 7.66 16.56
CA LYS A 151 9.37 7.11 17.01
C LYS A 151 9.87 6.02 16.07
N PRO A 152 10.51 6.37 14.94
CA PRO A 152 11.03 5.39 13.99
C PRO A 152 11.97 4.34 14.61
N VAL A 153 12.60 4.65 15.75
CA VAL A 153 13.46 3.71 16.49
C VAL A 153 12.69 2.47 16.97
N GLU A 154 11.39 2.57 17.20
CA GLU A 154 10.55 1.43 17.60
C GLU A 154 10.40 0.40 16.46
N SER A 155 10.62 0.81 15.21
CA SER A 155 10.67 -0.07 14.03
C SER A 155 12.06 -0.15 13.40
N ALA A 156 13.11 0.01 14.22
CA ALA A 156 14.50 0.08 13.74
C ALA A 156 14.93 -1.18 12.97
N GLN A 157 14.50 -2.37 13.41
CA GLN A 157 14.76 -3.62 12.72
C GLN A 157 14.12 -3.63 11.33
N ALA A 158 12.82 -3.32 11.25
CA ALA A 158 12.09 -3.29 9.98
C ALA A 158 12.69 -2.26 9.01
N ILE A 159 12.89 -1.01 9.48
CA ILE A 159 13.40 0.07 8.63
C ILE A 159 14.81 -0.25 8.12
N SER A 160 15.70 -0.75 8.99
CA SER A 160 17.06 -1.11 8.60
C SER A 160 17.08 -2.31 7.65
N TYR A 161 16.22 -3.31 7.87
CA TYR A 161 16.06 -4.46 6.96
C TYR A 161 15.63 -4.01 5.55
N LEU A 162 14.64 -3.11 5.45
CA LEU A 162 14.20 -2.54 4.17
C LEU A 162 15.35 -1.79 3.49
N TYR A 163 16.13 -1.05 4.24
CA TYR A 163 17.30 -0.34 3.72
C TYR A 163 18.34 -1.28 3.10
N TYR A 164 18.72 -2.32 3.83
CA TYR A 164 19.81 -3.19 3.37
C TYR A 164 19.40 -4.19 2.28
N ASN A 165 18.14 -4.59 2.24
CA ASN A 165 17.69 -5.67 1.37
C ASN A 165 16.72 -5.24 0.27
N HIS A 166 16.05 -4.11 0.41
CA HIS A 166 14.94 -3.72 -0.48
C HIS A 166 15.01 -2.28 -1.00
N LEU A 167 16.19 -1.64 -1.00
CA LEU A 167 16.31 -0.31 -1.61
C LEU A 167 16.05 -0.35 -3.11
N SER A 168 15.32 0.65 -3.59
CA SER A 168 15.08 0.87 -5.01
C SER A 168 16.38 1.06 -5.78
N PRO A 169 16.46 0.63 -7.05
CA PRO A 169 17.59 0.92 -7.93
C PRO A 169 17.89 2.42 -7.96
N LEU A 170 19.18 2.79 -8.07
CA LEU A 170 19.62 4.20 -8.03
C LEU A 170 18.89 5.11 -9.02
N GLY A 171 18.56 4.58 -10.21
CA GLY A 171 17.83 5.31 -11.26
C GLY A 171 16.35 5.61 -10.94
N LEU A 172 15.76 4.92 -9.94
CA LEU A 172 14.36 5.08 -9.52
C LEU A 172 14.22 5.42 -8.04
N ARG A 173 15.35 5.56 -7.33
CA ARG A 173 15.34 5.76 -5.87
C ARG A 173 14.84 7.14 -5.51
N ALA A 174 13.68 7.19 -4.83
CA ALA A 174 13.21 8.37 -4.12
C ALA A 174 14.08 8.62 -2.88
N THR A 175 14.17 9.88 -2.45
CA THR A 175 14.88 10.27 -1.23
C THR A 175 14.01 11.24 -0.44
N VAL A 176 14.00 11.11 0.87
CA VAL A 176 13.30 12.08 1.72
C VAL A 176 13.85 13.49 1.46
N LEU A 177 12.96 14.50 1.51
CA LEU A 177 13.35 15.89 1.29
C LEU A 177 14.16 16.41 2.47
N SER A 178 15.27 17.11 2.19
CA SER A 178 16.18 17.62 3.21
C SER A 178 15.56 18.70 4.10
N GLU A 179 14.66 19.49 3.57
CA GLU A 179 13.90 20.53 4.29
C GLU A 179 12.96 19.97 5.36
N ASN A 180 12.64 18.67 5.26
CA ASN A 180 11.84 17.95 6.26
C ASN A 180 12.68 17.28 7.33
N PHE A 181 14.02 17.49 7.32
CA PHE A 181 14.88 17.12 8.44
C PHE A 181 14.67 18.14 9.55
N ASP A 182 13.95 17.75 10.57
CA ASP A 182 13.93 18.48 11.82
C ASP A 182 15.26 18.18 12.53
N ASP A 183 16.22 19.13 12.48
CA ASP A 183 17.53 19.00 13.12
C ASP A 183 17.44 18.83 14.65
N SER A 184 16.28 19.14 15.25
CA SER A 184 15.98 18.88 16.65
C SER A 184 15.67 17.39 16.91
N ILE A 185 15.25 16.64 15.89
CA ILE A 185 15.07 15.21 15.93
C ILE A 185 16.38 14.59 15.44
N ASN A 186 17.01 13.77 16.29
CA ASN A 186 18.29 13.10 16.02
C ASN A 186 18.48 12.77 14.53
N PRO A 187 19.51 13.32 13.84
CA PRO A 187 19.72 13.12 12.39
C PRO A 187 19.83 11.64 11.97
N LYS A 188 20.09 10.74 12.93
CA LYS A 188 20.05 9.29 12.69
C LYS A 188 18.65 8.77 12.41
N LEU A 189 17.60 9.45 12.87
CA LEU A 189 16.21 9.01 12.70
C LEU A 189 15.66 9.24 11.28
N SER A 190 16.21 10.19 10.55
CA SER A 190 15.88 10.42 9.14
C SER A 190 16.54 9.42 8.20
N ARG A 191 17.45 8.59 8.71
CA ARG A 191 18.16 7.56 7.97
C ARG A 191 17.49 6.20 8.22
N MET A 192 17.32 5.42 7.16
CA MET A 192 16.78 4.08 7.30
C MET A 192 17.77 3.06 7.90
N ASN A 193 19.08 3.29 7.76
CA ASN A 193 20.11 2.46 8.41
C ASN A 193 20.28 2.85 9.90
N ILE A 194 19.22 2.67 10.66
CA ILE A 194 19.18 2.97 12.10
C ILE A 194 20.12 2.02 12.85
N LEU A 195 20.09 0.74 12.50
CA LEU A 195 20.98 -0.30 13.03
C LEU A 195 22.08 -0.61 12.00
N PRO A 196 23.31 -0.93 12.45
CA PRO A 196 24.31 -1.58 11.61
C PRO A 196 23.79 -2.93 11.05
N ARG A 197 24.26 -3.30 9.87
CA ARG A 197 23.74 -4.48 9.14
C ARG A 197 23.83 -5.76 9.93
N GLU A 198 24.89 -5.93 10.69
CA GLU A 198 25.18 -7.09 11.54
C GLU A 198 24.24 -7.27 12.73
N PHE A 199 23.47 -6.22 13.07
CA PHE A 199 22.47 -6.23 14.15
C PHE A 199 21.03 -6.29 13.62
N VAL A 200 20.86 -6.48 12.32
CA VAL A 200 19.51 -6.59 11.72
C VAL A 200 19.12 -8.06 11.67
N ASP A 201 18.11 -8.43 12.46
CA ASP A 201 17.48 -9.74 12.42
C ASP A 201 16.25 -9.71 11.53
N GLU A 202 16.11 -10.69 10.63
CA GLU A 202 14.98 -10.73 9.68
C GLU A 202 13.65 -11.05 10.38
N THR A 203 13.65 -11.91 11.39
CA THR A 203 12.45 -12.30 12.14
C THR A 203 11.90 -11.12 12.89
N ASP A 204 12.76 -10.41 13.65
CA ASP A 204 12.39 -9.19 14.36
C ASP A 204 11.93 -8.09 13.40
N ALA A 205 12.62 -7.95 12.25
CA ALA A 205 12.23 -7.00 11.23
C ALA A 205 10.82 -7.30 10.70
N ARG A 206 10.51 -8.57 10.44
CA ARG A 206 9.18 -8.99 9.98
C ARG A 206 8.11 -8.73 11.04
N HIS A 207 8.39 -8.97 12.32
CA HIS A 207 7.46 -8.65 13.40
C HIS A 207 7.14 -7.16 13.49
N GLN A 208 8.12 -6.29 13.29
CA GLN A 208 7.94 -4.84 13.31
C GLN A 208 7.29 -4.27 12.03
N MET A 209 7.17 -5.04 10.93
CA MET A 209 6.51 -4.61 9.71
C MET A 209 5.00 -4.65 9.84
N THR A 210 4.33 -3.62 9.33
CA THR A 210 2.88 -3.62 9.20
C THR A 210 2.42 -4.69 8.18
N PRO A 211 1.19 -5.20 8.28
CA PRO A 211 0.65 -6.14 7.29
C PRO A 211 0.73 -5.60 5.86
N LEU A 212 0.56 -4.29 5.69
CA LEU A 212 0.63 -3.62 4.39
C LEU A 212 2.04 -3.68 3.79
N ILE A 213 3.09 -3.43 4.59
CA ILE A 213 4.49 -3.51 4.17
C ILE A 213 4.85 -4.96 3.79
N LYS A 214 4.45 -5.94 4.61
CA LYS A 214 4.63 -7.37 4.28
C LYS A 214 4.00 -7.72 2.93
N GLY A 215 2.80 -7.21 2.69
CA GLY A 215 2.11 -7.38 1.42
C GLY A 215 2.85 -6.75 0.24
N TYR A 216 3.36 -5.54 0.38
CA TYR A 216 4.16 -4.89 -0.66
C TYR A 216 5.44 -5.66 -0.99
N LEU A 217 6.13 -6.19 0.02
CA LEU A 217 7.31 -7.04 -0.19
C LEU A 217 6.99 -8.29 -1.02
N ARG A 218 5.85 -8.93 -0.79
CA ARG A 218 5.38 -10.07 -1.60
C ARG A 218 5.18 -9.70 -3.08
N LEU A 219 4.81 -8.45 -3.36
CA LEU A 219 4.70 -7.91 -4.73
C LEU A 219 6.06 -7.50 -5.34
N GLY A 220 7.17 -7.72 -4.64
CA GLY A 220 8.49 -7.29 -5.09
C GLY A 220 8.71 -5.79 -4.96
N ALA A 221 8.04 -5.13 -4.01
CA ALA A 221 8.23 -3.72 -3.74
C ALA A 221 9.67 -3.39 -3.34
N THR A 222 10.08 -2.19 -3.70
CA THR A 222 11.36 -1.59 -3.29
C THR A 222 11.11 -0.23 -2.64
N PHE A 223 12.04 0.19 -1.78
CA PHE A 223 11.86 1.35 -0.91
C PHE A 223 12.81 2.50 -1.29
N GLY A 224 12.39 3.72 -0.98
CA GLY A 224 13.23 4.92 -1.11
C GLY A 224 14.32 4.97 -0.05
N LYS A 225 14.97 6.12 0.07
CA LYS A 225 16.00 6.37 1.08
C LYS A 225 15.55 7.49 2.01
N GLY A 226 15.50 7.20 3.29
CA GLY A 226 15.09 8.11 4.35
C GLY A 226 13.70 7.82 4.90
N VAL A 227 13.45 8.35 6.08
CA VAL A 227 12.17 8.28 6.80
C VAL A 227 11.63 9.70 6.94
N PHE A 228 10.38 9.90 6.62
CA PHE A 228 9.66 11.15 6.88
C PHE A 228 8.84 11.02 8.15
N ILE A 229 8.80 12.06 8.99
CA ILE A 229 7.95 12.08 10.18
C ILE A 229 6.75 12.97 9.90
N ASP A 230 5.61 12.34 9.68
CA ASP A 230 4.35 13.04 9.43
C ASP A 230 3.64 13.38 10.75
N LYS A 231 3.86 14.62 11.21
CA LYS A 231 3.22 15.12 12.44
C LYS A 231 1.69 15.30 12.25
N ALA A 232 1.23 15.51 11.02
CA ALA A 232 -0.19 15.71 10.74
C ALA A 232 -0.97 14.39 10.84
N PHE A 233 -0.36 13.28 10.44
CA PHE A 233 -0.95 11.95 10.51
C PHE A 233 -0.46 11.12 11.71
N ASN A 234 0.37 11.72 12.59
CA ASN A 234 0.96 11.00 13.72
C ASN A 234 1.61 9.67 13.25
N SER A 235 2.42 9.75 12.19
CA SER A 235 3.07 8.60 11.58
C SER A 235 4.51 8.90 11.20
N TYR A 236 5.26 7.86 10.88
CA TYR A 236 6.53 7.97 10.17
C TYR A 236 6.50 7.06 8.94
N ASP A 237 7.00 7.59 7.85
CA ASP A 237 6.73 7.10 6.51
C ASP A 237 8.02 6.74 5.78
N VAL A 238 7.96 5.66 5.01
CA VAL A 238 8.99 5.28 4.04
C VAL A 238 8.38 5.25 2.65
N PHE A 239 9.10 5.77 1.67
CA PHE A 239 8.68 5.64 0.29
C PHE A 239 8.70 4.19 -0.16
N VAL A 240 7.66 3.75 -0.85
CA VAL A 240 7.51 2.42 -1.44
C VAL A 240 7.11 2.50 -2.89
N MET A 241 7.66 1.61 -3.74
CA MET A 241 7.22 1.47 -5.12
C MET A 241 7.21 0.02 -5.59
N VAL A 242 6.30 -0.29 -6.50
CA VAL A 242 6.20 -1.56 -7.21
C VAL A 242 6.34 -1.30 -8.71
N GLN A 243 7.35 -1.90 -9.33
CA GLN A 243 7.46 -1.94 -10.78
C GLN A 243 6.54 -3.06 -11.30
N THR A 244 5.44 -2.71 -11.95
CA THR A 244 4.39 -3.67 -12.30
C THR A 244 4.89 -4.83 -13.18
N LYS A 245 5.88 -4.59 -14.05
CA LYS A 245 6.54 -5.63 -14.85
C LYS A 245 7.34 -6.65 -14.02
N LYS A 246 7.75 -6.30 -12.80
CA LYS A 246 8.54 -7.16 -11.93
C LYS A 246 7.69 -7.96 -10.95
N ILE A 247 6.40 -7.76 -10.96
CA ILE A 247 5.48 -8.59 -10.18
C ILE A 247 5.59 -10.02 -10.71
N ASP A 248 5.84 -10.96 -9.82
CA ASP A 248 5.99 -12.37 -10.15
C ASP A 248 4.79 -12.91 -10.94
N SER A 249 5.03 -13.81 -11.90
CA SER A 249 3.99 -14.37 -12.78
C SER A 249 2.89 -15.09 -12.00
N ALA A 250 3.22 -15.73 -10.88
CA ALA A 250 2.24 -16.35 -9.99
C ALA A 250 1.31 -15.30 -9.37
N TYR A 251 1.84 -14.15 -8.97
CA TYR A 251 1.03 -13.04 -8.48
C TYR A 251 0.26 -12.36 -9.62
N GLN A 252 0.83 -12.25 -10.82
CA GLN A 252 0.11 -11.75 -12.00
C GLN A 252 -1.08 -12.64 -12.34
N LYS A 253 -0.87 -13.95 -12.41
CA LYS A 253 -1.96 -14.94 -12.63
C LYS A 253 -3.01 -14.82 -11.54
N HIS A 254 -2.57 -14.63 -10.35
CA HIS A 254 -3.36 -14.57 -9.15
C HIS A 254 -4.22 -13.30 -9.05
N PHE A 255 -3.65 -12.09 -9.25
CA PHE A 255 -4.38 -10.82 -9.18
C PHE A 255 -5.14 -10.49 -10.46
N LEU A 256 -4.68 -10.96 -11.62
CA LEU A 256 -5.18 -10.55 -12.92
C LEU A 256 -5.90 -11.68 -13.65
N GLY A 257 -5.92 -12.88 -13.06
CA GLY A 257 -6.53 -14.06 -13.69
C GLY A 257 -5.86 -14.50 -14.98
N ARG A 258 -4.67 -13.98 -15.31
CA ARG A 258 -3.93 -14.26 -16.55
C ARG A 258 -2.44 -14.30 -16.24
N GLU A 259 -1.77 -15.37 -16.68
CA GLU A 259 -0.31 -15.39 -16.79
C GLU A 259 0.13 -14.30 -17.77
N ASN A 260 1.22 -13.60 -17.43
CA ASN A 260 1.85 -12.60 -18.30
C ASN A 260 0.95 -11.40 -18.69
N ALA A 261 -0.09 -11.09 -17.92
CA ALA A 261 -0.97 -9.96 -18.20
C ALA A 261 -0.22 -8.61 -18.25
N LEU A 262 0.95 -8.53 -17.61
CA LEU A 262 1.81 -7.32 -17.57
C LEU A 262 2.99 -7.39 -18.54
N GLU A 263 3.30 -8.52 -19.16
CA GLU A 263 4.39 -8.65 -20.14
C GLU A 263 4.13 -7.85 -21.41
N ASN A 264 2.85 -7.67 -21.79
CA ASN A 264 2.45 -6.88 -22.94
C ASN A 264 2.48 -5.35 -22.71
N LEU A 265 2.95 -4.90 -21.55
CA LEU A 265 3.27 -3.50 -21.29
C LEU A 265 4.70 -3.24 -21.83
N ASP A 266 4.86 -3.09 -23.13
CA ASP A 266 6.16 -2.89 -23.76
C ASP A 266 6.68 -1.48 -23.51
N TYR A 267 7.75 -1.40 -22.70
CA TYR A 267 8.55 -0.20 -22.50
C TYR A 267 9.89 -0.39 -23.20
N LYS A 268 10.01 0.04 -24.43
CA LYS A 268 11.30 0.24 -25.08
C LYS A 268 11.56 1.73 -25.15
N ASP A 269 12.71 2.12 -24.61
CA ASP A 269 13.42 3.37 -24.86
C ASP A 269 12.54 4.52 -25.42
N GLY A 270 11.69 5.10 -24.58
CA GLY A 270 10.98 6.33 -24.90
C GLY A 270 9.78 6.24 -25.84
N THR A 271 9.34 5.04 -26.27
CA THR A 271 8.14 4.91 -27.11
C THR A 271 7.31 3.69 -26.76
N LEU A 272 6.05 3.95 -26.44
CA LEU A 272 5.02 2.92 -26.26
C LEU A 272 4.63 2.36 -27.63
N LYS A 273 5.18 1.21 -28.04
CA LYS A 273 4.65 0.47 -29.19
C LYS A 273 3.63 -0.53 -28.69
N THR A 274 2.38 -0.22 -28.94
CA THR A 274 1.25 -1.14 -28.74
C THR A 274 1.36 -2.27 -29.76
N VAL A 275 1.71 -3.46 -29.32
CA VAL A 275 1.63 -4.67 -30.16
C VAL A 275 0.48 -5.53 -29.66
N GLY A 276 -0.51 -5.68 -30.54
CA GLY A 276 -1.51 -6.73 -30.45
C GLY A 276 -2.87 -6.34 -29.86
N LYS A 277 -3.88 -6.54 -30.63
CA LYS A 277 -5.31 -6.45 -30.28
C LYS A 277 -5.59 -7.20 -28.99
N ILE A 278 -5.96 -6.49 -27.93
CA ILE A 278 -6.57 -7.09 -26.74
C ILE A 278 -7.96 -7.57 -27.16
N MET A 279 -8.10 -8.88 -27.35
CA MET A 279 -9.40 -9.52 -27.51
C MET A 279 -10.15 -9.40 -26.19
N LEU A 280 -11.23 -8.67 -26.16
CA LEU A 280 -12.22 -8.68 -25.08
C LEU A 280 -12.84 -10.07 -25.01
N LEU A 281 -12.42 -10.88 -24.06
CA LEU A 281 -13.10 -12.13 -23.71
C LEU A 281 -14.09 -11.86 -22.57
N PRO A 282 -15.26 -12.53 -22.61
CA PRO A 282 -16.32 -12.28 -21.63
C PRO A 282 -15.94 -12.73 -20.21
N VAL A 283 -16.45 -12.00 -19.25
CA VAL A 283 -16.15 -12.01 -17.79
C VAL A 283 -16.57 -13.31 -17.05
N THR A 284 -16.91 -14.40 -17.74
CA THR A 284 -17.52 -15.58 -17.12
C THR A 284 -16.54 -16.59 -16.48
N GLY A 285 -15.22 -16.41 -16.64
CA GLY A 285 -14.19 -17.31 -16.07
C GLY A 285 -13.65 -16.95 -14.69
N SER A 286 -13.91 -15.73 -14.19
CA SER A 286 -13.26 -15.13 -13.01
C SER A 286 -13.57 -15.80 -11.66
N PHE A 287 -14.71 -16.48 -11.52
CA PHE A 287 -15.20 -16.92 -10.20
C PHE A 287 -14.42 -18.10 -9.61
N LYS A 288 -13.98 -19.06 -10.45
CA LYS A 288 -13.22 -20.22 -9.95
C LYS A 288 -11.78 -19.87 -9.59
N MET A 289 -11.17 -18.93 -10.30
CA MET A 289 -9.80 -18.49 -10.02
C MET A 289 -9.71 -17.56 -8.80
N LEU A 290 -10.72 -16.70 -8.60
CA LEU A 290 -10.80 -15.87 -7.38
C LEU A 290 -10.91 -16.75 -6.12
N ARG A 291 -11.65 -17.86 -6.20
CA ARG A 291 -11.77 -18.82 -5.11
C ARG A 291 -10.46 -19.54 -4.79
N ALA A 292 -9.72 -19.99 -5.78
CA ALA A 292 -8.39 -20.60 -5.59
C ALA A 292 -7.37 -19.61 -4.98
N PHE A 293 -7.51 -18.32 -5.30
CA PHE A 293 -6.74 -17.23 -4.72
C PHE A 293 -7.02 -17.05 -3.24
N PHE A 294 -8.27 -17.00 -2.86
CA PHE A 294 -8.66 -16.87 -1.45
C PHE A 294 -8.22 -18.09 -0.63
N GLU A 295 -8.27 -19.30 -1.21
CA GLU A 295 -7.83 -20.53 -0.54
C GLU A 295 -6.30 -20.59 -0.34
N PHE A 296 -5.50 -20.07 -1.26
CA PHE A 296 -4.04 -20.02 -1.15
C PHE A 296 -3.59 -19.01 -0.08
N LEU A 297 -4.13 -17.81 -0.05
CA LEU A 297 -3.78 -16.80 0.96
C LEU A 297 -4.26 -17.18 2.38
N LEU A 298 -5.36 -17.94 2.50
CA LEU A 298 -5.81 -18.49 3.77
C LEU A 298 -4.89 -19.57 4.31
N ARG A 299 -4.21 -20.34 3.44
CA ARG A 299 -3.24 -21.37 3.87
C ARG A 299 -1.92 -20.79 4.38
N GLU A 300 -1.45 -19.67 3.82
CA GLU A 300 -0.23 -19.02 4.32
C GLU A 300 -0.47 -18.30 5.66
N ASP A 301 -1.64 -17.70 5.88
CA ASP A 301 -2.00 -17.10 7.17
C ASP A 301 -2.18 -18.18 8.26
N ALA A 302 -2.55 -19.41 7.90
CA ALA A 302 -2.62 -20.55 8.82
C ALA A 302 -1.23 -21.09 9.20
N ALA A 303 -0.26 -21.05 8.31
CA ALA A 303 1.13 -21.43 8.62
C ALA A 303 1.81 -20.42 9.55
N ASP A 304 1.51 -19.13 9.39
CA ASP A 304 1.99 -18.08 10.32
C ASP A 304 1.27 -18.14 11.69
N ALA A 305 0.07 -18.73 11.77
CA ALA A 305 -0.68 -18.88 13.01
C ALA A 305 -0.27 -20.12 13.82
N GLU A 306 0.13 -21.21 13.18
CA GLU A 306 0.64 -22.41 13.86
C GLU A 306 1.98 -22.18 14.58
N TYR A 307 2.74 -21.15 14.19
CA TYR A 307 4.01 -20.80 14.84
C TYR A 307 3.86 -20.00 16.15
N ILE A 308 2.63 -19.60 16.52
CA ILE A 308 2.37 -18.79 17.73
C ILE A 308 1.85 -19.66 18.91
N GLU A 309 1.43 -20.91 18.67
CA GLU A 309 0.82 -21.75 19.74
C GLU A 309 1.81 -22.63 20.51
N ASP A 310 3.09 -22.77 20.11
CA ASP A 310 4.00 -23.73 20.75
C ASP A 310 4.92 -23.16 21.86
N ASP A 311 4.75 -21.88 22.32
CA ASP A 311 5.65 -21.29 23.33
C ASP A 311 5.00 -20.93 24.67
N HIS A 312 3.85 -21.56 25.03
CA HIS A 312 3.23 -21.42 26.35
C HIS A 312 2.74 -22.75 26.94
N THR A 313 3.67 -23.72 27.11
CA THR A 313 3.50 -24.77 28.14
C THR A 313 4.87 -25.24 28.57
N ASP A 314 5.39 -24.69 29.66
CA ASP A 314 6.09 -25.43 30.73
C ASP A 314 6.69 -24.45 31.74
N SER A 315 6.00 -24.24 32.82
CA SER A 315 6.58 -24.13 34.16
C SER A 315 5.50 -23.83 35.19
N ASP A 316 4.81 -24.85 35.62
CA ASP A 316 4.33 -24.89 36.99
C ASP A 316 4.18 -26.36 37.41
N ASN A 317 5.16 -26.84 38.13
CA ASN A 317 5.01 -27.93 39.06
C ASN A 317 5.91 -27.66 40.25
N GLY A 318 5.19 -27.38 41.31
CA GLY A 318 5.73 -27.22 42.62
C GLY A 318 6.48 -28.45 43.14
N ASP A 319 7.24 -28.21 44.14
CA ASP A 319 7.50 -29.19 45.20
C ASP A 319 7.64 -28.49 46.54
N ASP A 320 6.59 -28.70 47.33
CA ASP A 320 6.67 -28.70 48.77
C ASP A 320 7.62 -29.79 49.25
N LYS A 321 8.67 -29.42 49.97
CA LYS A 321 9.05 -30.03 51.27
C LYS A 321 10.14 -29.21 51.95
#